data_3038c26a147a78bc9d47a38744bfb74e
#
_entry.id   3038c26a147a78bc9d47a38744bfb74e
#
_cell.length_a   1.000
_cell.length_b   1.000
_cell.length_c   1.000
_cell.angle_alpha   90.00
_cell.angle_beta   90.00
_cell.angle_gamma   90.00
#
_symmetry.space_group_name_H-M   'P 1'
#
loop_
_entity.id
_entity.type
_entity.pdbx_description
1 polymer ?
#
loop_
_entity_poly.entity_id
_entity_poly.type
_entity_poly.pdbx_seq_one_letter_code
_entity_poly.pdbx_strand_id
1 'polypeptide(L)'
;MDTLHIAVCDNHVSSLTFITSEITKQIMNMNVQADVASFSSGEDVMCRVSEGMFFDLYILNIEMPKLDGITLALQIRSHQKNPVIIFVSAREEYVFDSFKAHPYSFVRKDHFHE
;
A
#
# COMPACT_ATOMS: atom_id res chain seq x y z
N MET A 1 5.82 16.08 17.02
CA MET A 1 5.23 15.71 15.72
C MET A 1 5.13 14.20 15.60
N ASP A 2 3.99 13.74 15.19
CA ASP A 2 3.78 12.29 15.05
C ASP A 2 4.48 11.77 13.82
N THR A 3 5.01 10.57 13.93
CA THR A 3 5.62 9.89 12.80
C THR A 3 4.52 9.23 11.94
N LEU A 4 4.57 9.47 10.64
CA LEU A 4 3.67 8.84 9.70
C LEU A 4 4.14 7.41 9.42
N HIS A 5 3.25 6.44 9.55
CA HIS A 5 3.58 5.03 9.31
C HIS A 5 3.00 4.58 7.98
N ILE A 6 3.88 4.14 7.08
CA ILE A 6 3.52 3.76 5.72
C ILE A 6 3.87 2.30 5.46
N ALA A 7 2.92 1.55 4.92
CA ALA A 7 3.15 0.17 4.49
C ALA A 7 3.14 0.10 2.96
N VAL A 8 4.14 -0.52 2.38
CA VAL A 8 4.21 -0.79 0.94
C VAL A 8 4.19 -2.31 0.77
N CYS A 9 3.28 -2.82 -0.04
CA CYS A 9 3.12 -4.25 -0.23
C CYS A 9 3.11 -4.61 -1.71
N ASP A 10 4.05 -5.45 -2.13
CA ASP A 10 4.14 -5.93 -3.51
C ASP A 10 4.93 -7.25 -3.49
N ASN A 11 4.42 -8.26 -4.18
CA ASN A 11 5.08 -9.57 -4.21
C ASN A 11 6.25 -9.64 -5.20
N HIS A 12 6.43 -8.61 -6.04
CA HIS A 12 7.58 -8.54 -6.94
C HIS A 12 8.67 -7.70 -6.30
N VAL A 13 9.81 -8.31 -6.03
CA VAL A 13 10.90 -7.66 -5.29
C VAL A 13 11.36 -6.37 -5.96
N SER A 14 11.50 -6.38 -7.30
CA SER A 14 11.94 -5.18 -8.02
C SER A 14 10.94 -4.03 -7.90
N SER A 15 9.65 -4.32 -8.01
CA SER A 15 8.60 -3.31 -7.84
C SER A 15 8.57 -2.80 -6.42
N LEU A 16 8.65 -3.69 -5.44
CA LEU A 16 8.65 -3.31 -4.03
C LEU A 16 9.81 -2.38 -3.70
N THR A 17 11.00 -2.73 -4.16
CA THR A 17 12.20 -1.92 -3.95
C THR A 17 12.05 -0.55 -4.60
N PHE A 18 11.56 -0.52 -5.84
CA PHE A 18 11.38 0.74 -6.57
C PHE A 18 10.38 1.65 -5.88
N ILE A 19 9.20 1.13 -5.53
CA ILE A 19 8.14 1.92 -4.90
C ILE A 19 8.60 2.43 -3.54
N THR A 20 9.22 1.57 -2.74
CA THR A 20 9.72 1.94 -1.42
C THR A 20 10.76 3.06 -1.54
N SER A 21 11.65 2.96 -2.52
CA SER A 21 12.68 3.96 -2.77
C SER A 21 12.09 5.30 -3.18
N GLU A 22 11.10 5.30 -4.08
CA GLU A 22 10.45 6.53 -4.54
C GLU A 22 9.68 7.21 -3.41
N ILE A 23 8.96 6.44 -2.59
CA ILE A 23 8.23 6.99 -1.46
C ILE A 23 9.19 7.61 -0.45
N THR A 24 10.30 6.93 -0.18
CA THR A 24 11.32 7.45 0.74
C THR A 24 11.89 8.78 0.25
N LYS A 25 12.17 8.88 -1.05
CA LYS A 25 12.65 10.13 -1.64
C LYS A 25 11.65 11.26 -1.47
N GLN A 26 10.37 11.00 -1.74
CA GLN A 26 9.32 12.02 -1.62
C GLN A 26 9.17 12.49 -0.18
N ILE A 27 9.24 11.56 0.77
CA ILE A 27 9.15 11.88 2.18
C ILE A 27 10.30 12.80 2.60
N MET A 28 11.51 12.47 2.15
CA MET A 28 12.69 13.30 2.46
C MET A 28 12.57 14.69 1.87
N ASN A 29 12.05 14.79 0.65
CA ASN A 29 11.86 16.09 -0.01
C ASN A 29 10.79 16.92 0.66
N MET A 30 9.80 16.29 1.26
CA MET A 30 8.70 16.98 1.96
C MET A 30 9.06 17.33 3.39
N ASN A 31 10.21 16.88 3.86
CA ASN A 31 10.65 17.12 5.23
C ASN A 31 9.63 16.61 6.27
N VAL A 32 9.05 15.45 6.00
CA VAL A 32 8.07 14.80 6.86
C VAL A 32 8.75 13.63 7.57
N GLN A 33 8.45 13.45 8.84
CA GLN A 33 8.95 12.30 9.59
C GLN A 33 8.05 11.11 9.33
N ALA A 34 8.62 10.04 8.77
CA ALA A 34 7.85 8.85 8.42
C ALA A 34 8.69 7.59 8.48
N ASP A 35 8.04 6.49 8.83
CA ASP A 35 8.62 5.15 8.75
C ASP A 35 7.94 4.40 7.61
N VAL A 36 8.73 3.78 6.75
CA VAL A 36 8.22 3.00 5.62
C VAL A 36 8.58 1.55 5.86
N ALA A 37 7.56 0.69 5.96
CA ALA A 37 7.73 -0.75 6.08
C ALA A 37 7.34 -1.41 4.77
N SER A 38 8.13 -2.36 4.30
CA SER A 38 7.85 -3.08 3.07
C SER A 38 7.48 -4.53 3.35
N PHE A 39 6.51 -5.03 2.59
CA PHE A 39 5.96 -6.37 2.75
C PHE A 39 5.88 -7.04 1.38
N SER A 40 6.21 -8.32 1.33
CA SER A 40 6.17 -9.07 0.07
C SER A 40 4.90 -9.89 -0.10
N SER A 41 4.00 -9.85 0.87
CA SER A 41 2.72 -10.56 0.78
C SER A 41 1.64 -9.84 1.57
N GLY A 42 0.38 -10.04 1.16
CA GLY A 42 -0.76 -9.49 1.89
C GLY A 42 -0.90 -10.11 3.27
N GLU A 43 -0.55 -11.38 3.40
CA GLU A 43 -0.63 -12.08 4.68
C GLU A 43 0.28 -11.43 5.72
N ASP A 44 1.47 -10.99 5.31
CA ASP A 44 2.39 -10.31 6.22
C ASP A 44 1.82 -8.99 6.73
N VAL A 45 1.15 -8.24 5.86
CA VAL A 45 0.47 -7.01 6.26
C VAL A 45 -0.62 -7.32 7.27
N MET A 46 -1.46 -8.32 6.98
CA MET A 46 -2.57 -8.67 7.87
C MET A 46 -2.10 -9.21 9.21
N CYS A 47 -0.93 -9.84 9.24
CA CYS A 47 -0.34 -10.28 10.50
C CYS A 47 -0.13 -9.08 11.45
N ARG A 48 0.36 -7.96 10.91
CA ARG A 48 0.55 -6.74 11.71
C ARG A 48 -0.78 -6.09 12.08
N VAL A 49 -1.66 -5.97 11.11
CA VAL A 49 -2.96 -5.30 11.32
C VAL A 49 -3.81 -6.05 12.34
N SER A 50 -3.81 -7.39 12.28
CA SER A 50 -4.60 -8.19 13.22
C SER A 50 -4.07 -8.09 14.65
N GLU A 51 -2.82 -7.68 14.82
CA GLU A 51 -2.23 -7.41 16.12
C GLU A 51 -2.44 -5.98 16.58
N GLY A 52 -3.16 -5.18 15.81
CA GLY A 52 -3.41 -3.78 16.12
C GLY A 52 -2.29 -2.85 15.70
N MET A 53 -1.34 -3.32 14.91
CA MET A 53 -0.22 -2.51 14.42
C MET A 53 -0.62 -1.87 13.09
N PHE A 54 -1.32 -0.75 13.18
CA PHE A 54 -1.90 -0.10 12.02
C PHE A 54 -0.93 0.88 11.36
N PHE A 55 -1.17 1.12 10.07
CA PHE A 55 -0.44 2.12 9.30
C PHE A 55 -1.38 3.25 8.91
N ASP A 56 -0.81 4.43 8.68
CA ASP A 56 -1.59 5.59 8.24
C ASP A 56 -1.87 5.51 6.74
N LEU A 57 -0.92 4.99 5.98
CA LEU A 57 -1.01 4.88 4.54
C LEU A 57 -0.60 3.48 4.10
N TYR A 58 -1.41 2.89 3.25
CA TYR A 58 -1.10 1.59 2.63
C TYR A 58 -0.97 1.77 1.14
N ILE A 59 0.16 1.34 0.57
CA ILE A 59 0.38 1.32 -0.87
C ILE A 59 0.44 -0.14 -1.28
N LEU A 60 -0.59 -0.61 -1.96
CA LEU A 60 -0.83 -2.04 -2.17
C LEU A 60 -0.85 -2.38 -3.65
N ASN A 61 -0.04 -3.36 -4.04
CA ASN A 61 -0.17 -3.99 -5.34
C ASN A 61 -1.46 -4.81 -5.36
N ILE A 62 -2.18 -4.82 -6.48
CA ILE A 62 -3.42 -5.56 -6.58
C ILE A 62 -3.18 -7.04 -6.86
N GLU A 63 -2.43 -7.36 -7.93
CA GLU A 63 -2.19 -8.77 -8.30
C GLU A 63 -1.14 -9.42 -7.42
N MET A 64 -1.59 -10.18 -6.44
CA MET A 64 -0.71 -10.95 -5.57
C MET A 64 -1.29 -12.34 -5.36
N PRO A 65 -0.45 -13.37 -5.24
CA PRO A 65 -0.94 -14.71 -4.97
C PRO A 65 -1.58 -14.79 -3.58
N LYS A 66 -2.54 -15.69 -3.42
CA LYS A 66 -3.26 -15.98 -2.19
C LYS A 66 -4.16 -14.84 -1.73
N LEU A 67 -3.58 -13.70 -1.35
CA LEU A 67 -4.34 -12.55 -0.86
C LEU A 67 -4.01 -11.35 -1.75
N ASP A 68 -4.93 -11.02 -2.65
CA ASP A 68 -4.74 -9.87 -3.55
C ASP A 68 -4.96 -8.54 -2.81
N GLY A 69 -4.52 -7.45 -3.45
CA GLY A 69 -4.54 -6.15 -2.81
C GLY A 69 -5.92 -5.61 -2.49
N ILE A 70 -6.92 -5.93 -3.31
CA ILE A 70 -8.29 -5.44 -3.08
C ILE A 70 -8.89 -6.16 -1.87
N THR A 71 -8.75 -7.47 -1.80
CA THR A 71 -9.23 -8.25 -0.66
C THR A 71 -8.48 -7.83 0.61
N LEU A 72 -7.17 -7.62 0.50
CA LEU A 72 -6.37 -7.12 1.61
C LEU A 72 -6.91 -5.78 2.13
N ALA A 73 -7.20 -4.84 1.23
CA ALA A 73 -7.74 -3.54 1.62
C ALA A 73 -9.06 -3.67 2.37
N LEU A 74 -9.93 -4.56 1.91
CA LEU A 74 -11.21 -4.82 2.58
C LEU A 74 -10.99 -5.38 3.98
N GLN A 75 -10.03 -6.28 4.15
CA GLN A 75 -9.69 -6.82 5.46
C GLN A 75 -9.09 -5.76 6.37
N ILE A 76 -8.24 -4.88 5.83
CA ILE A 76 -7.68 -3.78 6.61
C ILE A 76 -8.81 -2.89 7.13
N ARG A 77 -9.80 -2.58 6.28
CA ARG A 77 -10.91 -1.72 6.67
C ARG A 77 -11.81 -2.36 7.73
N SER A 78 -11.80 -3.68 7.83
CA SER A 78 -12.57 -4.36 8.89
C SER A 78 -11.89 -4.24 10.26
N HIS A 79 -10.61 -3.89 10.31
CA HIS A 79 -9.84 -3.75 11.55
C HIS A 79 -9.51 -2.31 11.90
N GLN A 80 -9.36 -1.45 10.90
CA GLN A 80 -8.87 -0.09 11.09
C GLN A 80 -9.87 0.90 10.49
N LYS A 81 -10.15 1.96 11.24
CA LYS A 81 -11.08 3.00 10.82
C LYS A 81 -10.35 4.04 9.98
N ASN A 82 -10.87 4.28 8.78
CA ASN A 82 -10.38 5.33 7.86
C ASN A 82 -8.90 5.21 7.46
N PRO A 83 -8.41 4.03 7.07
CA PRO A 83 -7.06 3.95 6.54
C PRO A 83 -7.00 4.62 5.17
N VAL A 84 -5.87 5.22 4.82
CA VAL A 84 -5.66 5.75 3.47
C VAL A 84 -5.01 4.64 2.64
N ILE A 85 -5.65 4.27 1.54
CA ILE A 85 -5.21 3.17 0.69
C ILE A 85 -4.99 3.67 -0.72
N ILE A 86 -3.81 3.40 -1.26
CA ILE A 86 -3.47 3.66 -2.65
C ILE A 86 -3.15 2.32 -3.30
N PHE A 87 -3.85 2.02 -4.39
CA PHE A 87 -3.54 0.82 -5.17
C PHE A 87 -2.53 1.14 -6.25
N VAL A 88 -1.60 0.23 -6.45
CA VAL A 88 -0.64 0.29 -7.54
C VAL A 88 -0.79 -0.99 -8.34
N SER A 89 -0.94 -0.87 -9.65
CA SER A 89 -1.13 -2.05 -10.50
C SER A 89 -0.50 -1.82 -11.87
N ALA A 90 0.01 -2.91 -12.45
CA ALA A 90 0.46 -2.91 -13.83
C ALA A 90 -0.72 -2.88 -14.81
N ARG A 91 -1.94 -3.14 -14.34
CA ARG A 91 -3.14 -3.27 -15.17
C ARG A 91 -4.23 -2.30 -14.75
N GLU A 92 -4.61 -1.40 -15.65
CA GLU A 92 -5.69 -0.45 -15.36
C GLU A 92 -7.07 -1.09 -15.34
N GLU A 93 -7.20 -2.32 -15.86
CA GLU A 93 -8.48 -3.04 -15.85
C GLU A 93 -8.99 -3.32 -14.44
N TYR A 94 -8.13 -3.20 -13.43
CA TYR A 94 -8.54 -3.38 -12.04
C TYR A 94 -9.13 -2.13 -11.40
N VAL A 95 -9.19 -1.01 -12.13
CA VAL A 95 -9.69 0.25 -11.55
C VAL A 95 -11.10 0.10 -10.99
N PHE A 96 -12.01 -0.49 -11.76
CA PHE A 96 -13.39 -0.62 -11.31
C PHE A 96 -13.51 -1.56 -10.12
N ASP A 97 -12.78 -2.67 -10.13
CA ASP A 97 -12.79 -3.60 -8.99
C ASP A 97 -12.25 -2.96 -7.73
N SER A 98 -11.27 -2.04 -7.88
CA SER A 98 -10.67 -1.40 -6.73
C SER A 98 -11.63 -0.44 -6.02
N PHE A 99 -12.64 0.08 -6.71
CA PHE A 99 -13.59 1.04 -6.13
C PHE A 99 -14.34 0.47 -4.93
N LYS A 100 -14.59 -0.84 -4.89
CA LYS A 100 -15.30 -1.45 -3.76
C LYS A 100 -14.52 -1.36 -2.45
N ALA A 101 -13.21 -1.14 -2.51
CA ALA A 101 -12.37 -0.97 -1.33
C ALA A 101 -12.19 0.50 -0.96
N HIS A 102 -12.81 1.43 -1.69
CA HIS A 102 -12.78 2.87 -1.43
C HIS A 102 -11.36 3.42 -1.31
N PRO A 103 -10.49 3.22 -2.32
CA PRO A 103 -9.11 3.70 -2.23
C PRO A 103 -9.06 5.22 -2.36
N TYR A 104 -8.01 5.81 -1.79
CA TYR A 104 -7.70 7.21 -2.01
C TYR A 104 -7.31 7.45 -3.47
N SER A 105 -6.55 6.53 -4.05
CA SER A 105 -6.06 6.66 -5.41
C SER A 105 -5.71 5.30 -6.00
N PHE A 106 -5.65 5.25 -7.32
CA PHE A 106 -5.19 4.10 -8.09
C PHE A 106 -4.09 4.60 -9.02
N VAL A 107 -2.89 4.02 -8.96
CA VAL A 107 -1.75 4.43 -9.75
C VAL A 107 -1.24 3.25 -10.57
N ARG A 108 -1.04 3.45 -11.86
CA ARG A 108 -0.40 2.43 -12.70
C ARG A 108 1.10 2.41 -12.41
N LYS A 109 1.69 1.22 -12.38
CA LYS A 109 3.10 1.06 -12.04
C LYS A 109 4.03 1.81 -12.99
N ASP A 110 3.69 1.86 -14.27
CA ASP A 110 4.50 2.56 -15.28
C ASP A 110 4.40 4.08 -15.16
N HIS A 111 3.45 4.61 -14.40
CA HIS A 111 3.29 6.04 -14.16
C HIS A 111 3.64 6.46 -12.74
N PHE A 112 4.20 5.54 -11.95
CA PHE A 112 4.37 5.78 -10.52
C PHE A 112 5.28 6.96 -10.19
N HIS A 113 6.28 7.19 -11.00
CA HIS A 113 7.26 8.25 -10.76
C HIS A 113 6.92 9.58 -11.44
N GLU A 114 5.74 9.67 -12.00
CA GLU A 114 5.25 10.92 -12.63
C GLU A 114 4.53 11.85 -11.62
#